data_5d8eb10fd80a8ad181d8019568634a13
#
_entry.id   5d8eb10fd80a8ad181d8019568634a13
#
_cell.length_a   1.000
_cell.length_b   1.000
_cell.length_c   1.000
_cell.angle_alpha   90.00
_cell.angle_beta   90.00
_cell.angle_gamma   90.00
#
_symmetry.space_group_name_H-M   'P 1'
#
loop_
_entity.id
_entity.type
_entity.pdbx_description
1 polymer ?
#
loop_
_entity_poly.entity_id
_entity_poly.type
_entity_poly.pdbx_seq_one_letter_code
_entity_poly.pdbx_strand_id
1 'polypeptide(L)'
;MNELIINTDNLLYNLNKIREKVSEDNYTIIAVVKGNAYGLGIVELTNFLSKNGITFFAVASVQEAITLRQAGINEKLMILTPFSDKDTVKLLIDNNIILTIDSQYSAQIANEIAKKENKEITAHIKIDTGLSRYGFNYLENDKTSQIIKKCDFINFEGIFSHFSNSLASDSSWSNKQFERFNEAIKNLEEKGIEFKLKHICNSSGFFKYPNMHLNAARIGSAFSGYASGPQSGLKKVSKFHTKITRIKELNKGDFIGYGNSYIVKKQVKIAILPTGYFDGIGITLEDQRFKFLSKLKKVFLDIKSLFKDNAIFLNINGQKLKVLGQIGMHDVVIDITGTNLKENDDIYFDVRPTFIDTSIKRIYE
;
A
#
# COMPACT_ATOMS: atom_id res chain seq x y z
N MET A 1 -11.84 -18.87 14.71
CA MET A 1 -11.88 -17.39 14.52
C MET A 1 -11.01 -17.10 13.31
N ASN A 2 -11.42 -16.16 12.44
CA ASN A 2 -10.62 -15.79 11.26
C ASN A 2 -9.46 -14.89 11.69
N GLU A 3 -8.27 -15.10 11.14
CA GLU A 3 -7.05 -14.36 11.47
C GLU A 3 -6.20 -14.12 10.23
N LEU A 4 -5.45 -13.02 10.22
CA LEU A 4 -4.41 -12.76 9.23
C LEU A 4 -3.05 -13.01 9.87
N ILE A 5 -2.41 -14.08 9.46
CA ILE A 5 -1.09 -14.48 9.94
C ILE A 5 -0.02 -13.73 9.17
N ILE A 6 0.87 -13.04 9.87
CA ILE A 6 1.96 -12.26 9.31
C ILE A 6 3.29 -12.93 9.69
N ASN A 7 3.99 -13.45 8.69
CA ASN A 7 5.28 -14.07 8.86
C ASN A 7 6.39 -13.01 9.03
N THR A 8 6.94 -12.93 10.23
CA THR A 8 7.94 -11.93 10.61
C THR A 8 9.31 -12.18 9.97
N ASP A 9 9.68 -13.43 9.71
CA ASP A 9 10.92 -13.75 9.00
C ASP A 9 10.89 -13.25 7.56
N ASN A 10 9.74 -13.39 6.88
CA ASN A 10 9.56 -12.85 5.53
C ASN A 10 9.53 -11.32 5.54
N LEU A 11 8.96 -10.69 6.58
CA LEU A 11 9.04 -9.23 6.74
C LEU A 11 10.48 -8.76 6.90
N LEU A 12 11.25 -9.41 7.76
CA LEU A 12 12.66 -9.09 7.98
C LEU A 12 13.48 -9.33 6.71
N TYR A 13 13.22 -10.44 6.02
CA TYR A 13 13.84 -10.72 4.73
C TYR A 13 13.56 -9.60 3.72
N ASN A 14 12.31 -9.15 3.59
CA ASN A 14 11.94 -8.07 2.68
C ASN A 14 12.62 -6.74 3.08
N LEU A 15 12.66 -6.41 4.35
CA LEU A 15 13.38 -5.22 4.86
C LEU A 15 14.87 -5.28 4.50
N ASN A 16 15.51 -6.43 4.69
CA ASN A 16 16.94 -6.60 4.35
C ASN A 16 17.15 -6.48 2.83
N LYS A 17 16.25 -7.04 2.00
CA LYS A 17 16.30 -6.85 0.54
C LYS A 17 16.12 -5.40 0.09
N ILE A 18 15.37 -4.60 0.83
CA ILE A 18 15.27 -3.15 0.59
C ILE A 18 16.60 -2.50 0.95
N ARG A 19 17.20 -2.82 2.09
CA ARG A 19 18.49 -2.27 2.53
C ARG A 19 19.64 -2.61 1.59
N GLU A 20 19.69 -3.84 1.05
CA GLU A 20 20.70 -4.26 0.07
C GLU A 20 20.69 -3.44 -1.23
N LYS A 21 19.60 -2.72 -1.52
CA LYS A 21 19.46 -1.89 -2.73
C LYS A 21 19.98 -0.47 -2.56
N VAL A 22 20.33 -0.07 -1.36
CA VAL A 22 20.89 1.24 -1.07
C VAL A 22 22.35 1.09 -0.66
N SER A 23 23.23 1.81 -1.36
CA SER A 23 24.68 1.73 -1.18
C SER A 23 25.25 2.83 -0.28
N GLU A 24 24.41 3.77 0.16
CA GLU A 24 24.84 4.92 0.96
C GLU A 24 24.47 4.72 2.43
N ASP A 25 25.43 4.91 3.32
CA ASP A 25 25.24 4.79 4.78
C ASP A 25 24.18 5.75 5.34
N ASN A 26 23.91 6.86 4.64
CA ASN A 26 22.95 7.89 5.05
C ASN A 26 21.62 7.87 4.30
N TYR A 27 21.29 6.78 3.61
CA TYR A 27 20.05 6.69 2.87
C TYR A 27 18.83 6.56 3.80
N THR A 28 17.79 7.37 3.56
CA THR A 28 16.59 7.36 4.40
C THR A 28 15.48 6.50 3.78
N ILE A 29 15.11 5.42 4.45
CA ILE A 29 13.91 4.65 4.14
C ILE A 29 12.74 5.27 4.91
N ILE A 30 11.79 5.87 4.18
CA ILE A 30 10.53 6.36 4.74
C ILE A 30 9.51 5.22 4.60
N ALA A 31 9.17 4.55 5.71
CA ALA A 31 8.21 3.47 5.70
C ALA A 31 6.79 4.00 5.60
N VAL A 32 6.11 3.69 4.50
CA VAL A 32 4.72 4.12 4.26
C VAL A 32 3.77 3.08 4.84
N VAL A 33 3.05 3.44 5.91
CA VAL A 33 2.17 2.54 6.65
C VAL A 33 0.68 2.90 6.53
N LYS A 34 0.30 3.65 5.50
CA LYS A 34 -1.09 4.01 5.19
C LYS A 34 -1.96 2.80 4.85
N GLY A 35 -3.29 2.95 4.93
CA GLY A 35 -4.26 1.90 4.63
C GLY A 35 -4.09 0.72 5.58
N ASN A 36 -4.05 1.02 6.90
CA ASN A 36 -3.75 0.05 7.94
C ASN A 36 -2.46 -0.75 7.64
N ALA A 37 -1.39 -0.01 7.28
CA ALA A 37 -0.10 -0.58 6.82
C ALA A 37 -0.27 -1.55 5.63
N TYR A 38 -1.03 -1.15 4.61
CA TYR A 38 -1.41 -2.02 3.48
C TYR A 38 -2.13 -3.29 3.95
N GLY A 39 -2.89 -3.19 5.05
CA GLY A 39 -3.66 -4.27 5.63
C GLY A 39 -2.90 -5.13 6.64
N LEU A 40 -1.63 -4.86 6.90
CA LEU A 40 -0.80 -5.62 7.83
C LEU A 40 -1.00 -5.27 9.32
N GLY A 41 -1.78 -4.22 9.62
CA GLY A 41 -1.90 -3.67 10.98
C GLY A 41 -0.94 -2.50 11.19
N ILE A 42 -1.51 -1.29 11.35
CA ILE A 42 -0.69 -0.07 11.32
C ILE A 42 0.25 0.02 12.53
N VAL A 43 -0.23 -0.35 13.71
CA VAL A 43 0.57 -0.29 14.95
C VAL A 43 1.59 -1.42 14.97
N GLU A 44 1.16 -2.63 14.62
CA GLU A 44 1.99 -3.83 14.65
C GLU A 44 3.16 -3.72 13.67
N LEU A 45 2.88 -3.35 12.40
CA LEU A 45 3.94 -3.20 11.41
C LEU A 45 4.89 -2.06 11.77
N THR A 46 4.36 -0.91 12.23
CA THR A 46 5.20 0.22 12.61
C THR A 46 6.13 -0.15 13.76
N ASN A 47 5.63 -0.81 14.80
CA ASN A 47 6.46 -1.31 15.90
C ASN A 47 7.51 -2.33 15.42
N PHE A 48 7.14 -3.26 14.55
CA PHE A 48 8.09 -4.21 13.99
C PHE A 48 9.21 -3.51 13.23
N LEU A 49 8.87 -2.56 12.35
CA LEU A 49 9.85 -1.82 11.55
C LEU A 49 10.72 -0.89 12.41
N SER A 50 10.15 -0.22 13.43
CA SER A 50 10.89 0.60 14.37
C SER A 50 11.92 -0.21 15.15
N LYS A 51 11.54 -1.35 15.74
CA LYS A 51 12.45 -2.29 16.39
C LYS A 51 13.56 -2.80 15.47
N ASN A 52 13.32 -2.80 14.17
CA ASN A 52 14.29 -3.16 13.16
C ASN A 52 14.96 -1.94 12.49
N GLY A 53 15.01 -0.79 13.17
CA GLY A 53 15.84 0.37 12.80
C GLY A 53 15.24 1.28 11.73
N ILE A 54 13.95 1.24 11.45
CA ILE A 54 13.26 2.27 10.68
C ILE A 54 12.86 3.39 11.63
N THR A 55 13.30 4.61 11.33
CA THR A 55 13.10 5.79 12.16
C THR A 55 12.21 6.85 11.53
N PHE A 56 11.71 6.62 10.31
CA PHE A 56 10.86 7.55 9.60
C PHE A 56 9.68 6.85 8.94
N PHE A 57 8.47 7.25 9.32
CA PHE A 57 7.21 6.68 8.83
C PHE A 57 6.38 7.71 8.08
N ALA A 58 5.49 7.24 7.21
CA ALA A 58 4.56 8.10 6.49
C ALA A 58 3.17 7.47 6.40
N VAL A 59 2.15 8.29 6.64
CA VAL A 59 0.73 7.93 6.57
C VAL A 59 -0.02 8.83 5.58
N ALA A 60 -1.29 8.58 5.34
CA ALA A 60 -2.10 9.39 4.42
C ALA A 60 -3.31 10.05 5.07
N SER A 61 -3.76 9.60 6.23
CA SER A 61 -4.89 10.17 6.95
C SER A 61 -4.51 10.68 8.33
N VAL A 62 -5.26 11.64 8.81
CA VAL A 62 -5.11 12.19 10.18
C VAL A 62 -5.32 11.08 11.22
N GLN A 63 -6.35 10.26 11.01
CA GLN A 63 -6.66 9.16 11.93
C GLN A 63 -5.47 8.20 12.08
N GLU A 64 -4.80 7.83 10.99
CA GLU A 64 -3.61 6.99 11.03
C GLU A 64 -2.47 7.63 11.82
N ALA A 65 -2.23 8.95 11.61
CA ALA A 65 -1.19 9.68 12.33
C ALA A 65 -1.44 9.70 13.84
N ILE A 66 -2.67 10.01 14.25
CA ILE A 66 -3.07 10.07 15.65
C ILE A 66 -3.04 8.68 16.29
N THR A 67 -3.52 7.65 15.59
CA THR A 67 -3.45 6.25 16.06
C THR A 67 -2.01 5.83 16.38
N LEU A 68 -1.05 6.17 15.52
CA LEU A 68 0.36 5.86 15.77
C LEU A 68 0.91 6.63 16.98
N ARG A 69 0.60 7.92 17.13
CA ARG A 69 1.03 8.71 18.28
C ARG A 69 0.44 8.19 19.59
N GLN A 70 -0.86 7.83 19.59
CA GLN A 70 -1.52 7.21 20.75
C GLN A 70 -0.95 5.83 21.11
N ALA A 71 -0.45 5.10 20.10
CA ALA A 71 0.28 3.83 20.32
C ALA A 71 1.72 4.00 20.79
N GLY A 72 2.19 5.22 21.04
CA GLY A 72 3.52 5.51 21.57
C GLY A 72 4.64 5.54 20.53
N ILE A 73 4.30 5.59 19.23
CA ILE A 73 5.28 5.77 18.15
C ILE A 73 5.79 7.21 18.18
N ASN A 74 7.06 7.40 18.50
CA ASN A 74 7.72 8.72 18.64
C ASN A 74 8.66 9.06 17.48
N GLU A 75 8.95 8.13 16.59
CA GLU A 75 9.76 8.29 15.40
C GLU A 75 9.22 9.42 14.49
N LYS A 76 10.05 9.88 13.55
CA LYS A 76 9.59 10.82 12.52
C LYS A 76 8.35 10.26 11.82
N LEU A 77 7.29 11.06 11.78
CA LEU A 77 6.02 10.70 11.15
C LEU A 77 5.55 11.83 10.24
N MET A 78 5.40 11.51 8.96
CA MET A 78 4.96 12.44 7.93
C MET A 78 3.55 12.10 7.46
N ILE A 79 2.73 13.13 7.21
CA ILE A 79 1.48 12.97 6.50
C ILE A 79 1.65 13.28 5.01
N LEU A 80 1.31 12.32 4.13
CA LEU A 80 1.51 12.45 2.67
C LEU A 80 0.41 13.27 1.98
N THR A 81 -0.76 13.38 2.62
CA THR A 81 -1.87 14.19 2.14
C THR A 81 -1.70 15.60 2.66
N PRO A 82 -1.75 16.64 1.80
CA PRO A 82 -1.74 18.02 2.26
C PRO A 82 -3.10 18.38 2.89
N PHE A 83 -3.09 19.21 3.90
CA PHE A 83 -4.26 19.76 4.55
C PHE A 83 -4.17 21.29 4.62
N SER A 84 -5.31 21.93 4.63
CA SER A 84 -5.42 23.39 4.67
C SER A 84 -6.61 23.88 5.52
N ASP A 85 -7.33 23.00 6.18
CA ASP A 85 -8.23 23.42 7.25
C ASP A 85 -7.45 23.61 8.56
N LYS A 86 -7.77 24.70 9.30
CA LYS A 86 -6.95 25.15 10.42
C LYS A 86 -6.93 24.16 11.58
N ASP A 87 -8.04 23.51 11.85
CA ASP A 87 -8.17 22.59 13.00
C ASP A 87 -7.35 21.31 12.76
N THR A 88 -7.44 20.74 11.56
CA THR A 88 -6.62 19.60 11.16
C THR A 88 -5.13 19.94 11.18
N VAL A 89 -4.73 21.07 10.61
CA VAL A 89 -3.32 21.49 10.60
C VAL A 89 -2.80 21.69 12.03
N LYS A 90 -3.59 22.34 12.90
CA LYS A 90 -3.23 22.51 14.31
C LYS A 90 -3.07 21.14 15.01
N LEU A 91 -4.01 20.23 14.83
CA LEU A 91 -3.94 18.88 15.41
C LEU A 91 -2.67 18.14 14.98
N LEU A 92 -2.28 18.24 13.70
CA LEU A 92 -1.06 17.62 13.18
C LEU A 92 0.21 18.25 13.80
N ILE A 93 0.23 19.58 13.93
CA ILE A 93 1.35 20.32 14.55
C ILE A 93 1.48 19.96 16.04
N ASP A 94 0.38 19.88 16.77
CA ASP A 94 0.38 19.52 18.19
C ASP A 94 0.93 18.10 18.44
N ASN A 95 0.73 17.21 17.47
CA ASN A 95 1.22 15.84 17.50
C ASN A 95 2.60 15.63 16.83
N ASN A 96 3.33 16.69 16.53
CA ASN A 96 4.65 16.64 15.88
C ASN A 96 4.65 15.81 14.58
N ILE A 97 3.64 16.03 13.72
CA ILE A 97 3.55 15.40 12.41
C ILE A 97 4.20 16.31 11.36
N ILE A 98 5.13 15.76 10.58
CA ILE A 98 5.76 16.44 9.45
C ILE A 98 4.71 16.65 8.37
N LEU A 99 4.49 17.91 7.97
CA LEU A 99 3.45 18.28 7.02
C LEU A 99 3.90 18.12 5.56
N THR A 100 2.95 17.84 4.68
CA THR A 100 3.10 18.00 3.24
C THR A 100 2.57 19.37 2.84
N ILE A 101 3.42 20.20 2.24
CA ILE A 101 3.05 21.50 1.69
C ILE A 101 3.03 21.40 0.16
N ASP A 102 1.89 21.66 -0.44
CA ASP A 102 1.64 21.47 -1.88
C ASP A 102 1.16 22.72 -2.62
N SER A 103 0.88 23.77 -1.88
CA SER A 103 0.30 25.01 -2.41
C SER A 103 0.65 26.22 -1.53
N GLN A 104 0.48 27.40 -2.08
CA GLN A 104 0.61 28.64 -1.31
C GLN A 104 -0.34 28.67 -0.11
N TYR A 105 -1.54 28.17 -0.30
CA TYR A 105 -2.58 28.19 0.74
C TYR A 105 -2.21 27.25 1.91
N SER A 106 -1.78 26.02 1.63
CA SER A 106 -1.33 25.09 2.68
C SER A 106 -0.10 25.63 3.43
N ALA A 107 0.84 26.29 2.72
CA ALA A 107 2.00 26.93 3.35
C ALA A 107 1.60 28.07 4.29
N GLN A 108 0.70 28.96 3.85
CA GLN A 108 0.24 30.10 4.65
C GLN A 108 -0.46 29.63 5.94
N ILE A 109 -1.41 28.69 5.84
CA ILE A 109 -2.14 28.17 7.00
C ILE A 109 -1.18 27.52 8.00
N ALA A 110 -0.26 26.68 7.53
CA ALA A 110 0.70 26.02 8.39
C ALA A 110 1.63 27.03 9.10
N ASN A 111 2.14 28.02 8.36
CA ASN A 111 3.00 29.07 8.93
C ASN A 111 2.26 29.99 9.92
N GLU A 112 1.01 30.37 9.61
CA GLU A 112 0.18 31.17 10.54
C GLU A 112 -0.03 30.45 11.88
N ILE A 113 -0.37 29.14 11.84
CA ILE A 113 -0.59 28.35 13.04
C ILE A 113 0.71 28.17 13.80
N ALA A 114 1.79 27.78 13.12
CA ALA A 114 3.11 27.62 13.72
C ALA A 114 3.60 28.91 14.42
N LYS A 115 3.40 30.06 13.77
CA LYS A 115 3.70 31.38 14.34
C LYS A 115 2.85 31.69 15.57
N LYS A 116 1.55 31.41 15.52
CA LYS A 116 0.64 31.65 16.64
C LYS A 116 1.00 30.79 17.87
N GLU A 117 1.41 29.56 17.64
CA GLU A 117 1.87 28.63 18.69
C GLU A 117 3.32 28.86 19.09
N ASN A 118 4.02 29.83 18.47
CA ASN A 118 5.45 30.09 18.63
C ASN A 118 6.31 28.80 18.52
N LYS A 119 5.99 27.96 17.54
CA LYS A 119 6.59 26.64 17.36
C LYS A 119 7.08 26.49 15.93
N GLU A 120 8.38 26.28 15.73
CA GLU A 120 8.90 25.86 14.43
C GLU A 120 8.42 24.44 14.10
N ILE A 121 7.92 24.25 12.89
CA ILE A 121 7.41 22.97 12.40
C ILE A 121 8.25 22.46 11.23
N THR A 122 8.25 21.16 11.03
CA THR A 122 8.90 20.52 9.88
C THR A 122 7.89 20.21 8.79
N ALA A 123 8.26 20.46 7.52
CA ALA A 123 7.46 20.10 6.37
C ALA A 123 8.31 19.61 5.19
N HIS A 124 7.67 18.87 4.29
CA HIS A 124 8.22 18.54 2.98
C HIS A 124 7.42 19.23 1.88
N ILE A 125 8.11 19.86 0.95
CA ILE A 125 7.50 20.43 -0.26
C ILE A 125 7.15 19.31 -1.24
N LYS A 126 5.94 19.34 -1.73
CA LYS A 126 5.49 18.44 -2.78
C LYS A 126 5.50 19.12 -4.14
N ILE A 127 6.17 18.49 -5.11
CA ILE A 127 6.20 18.94 -6.51
C ILE A 127 5.37 18.00 -7.38
N ASP A 128 4.47 18.55 -8.18
CA ASP A 128 3.77 17.79 -9.21
C ASP A 128 4.59 17.76 -10.50
N THR A 129 5.07 16.57 -10.82
CA THR A 129 5.84 16.31 -12.04
C THR A 129 5.01 15.60 -13.13
N GLY A 130 3.68 15.46 -12.90
CA GLY A 130 2.76 14.87 -13.87
C GLY A 130 1.95 13.69 -13.35
N LEU A 131 1.73 13.60 -12.03
CA LEU A 131 0.70 12.76 -11.43
C LEU A 131 -0.65 13.48 -11.39
N SER A 132 -0.63 14.83 -11.40
CA SER A 132 -1.80 15.73 -11.43
C SER A 132 -2.76 15.49 -10.25
N ARG A 133 -2.20 15.41 -9.04
CA ARG A 133 -3.00 15.20 -7.81
C ARG A 133 -2.78 16.29 -6.78
N TYR A 134 -1.57 16.49 -6.31
CA TYR A 134 -1.15 17.49 -5.34
C TYR A 134 0.28 17.92 -5.66
N GLY A 135 0.65 19.15 -5.34
CA GLY A 135 2.01 19.66 -5.46
C GLY A 135 2.10 20.96 -6.24
N PHE A 136 3.13 21.73 -5.96
CA PHE A 136 3.49 22.88 -6.78
C PHE A 136 3.85 22.43 -8.19
N ASN A 137 3.49 23.23 -9.18
CA ASN A 137 3.89 22.95 -10.55
C ASN A 137 5.42 23.01 -10.67
N TYR A 138 6.04 21.98 -11.23
CA TYR A 138 7.50 21.91 -11.40
C TYR A 138 8.09 23.06 -12.23
N LEU A 139 7.29 23.82 -12.98
CA LEU A 139 7.69 25.00 -13.74
C LEU A 139 7.61 26.32 -12.93
N GLU A 140 6.88 26.35 -11.80
CA GLU A 140 6.65 27.56 -11.02
C GLU A 140 7.70 27.77 -9.89
N ASN A 141 8.98 27.53 -10.18
CA ASN A 141 10.04 27.55 -9.16
C ASN A 141 10.24 28.92 -8.51
N ASP A 142 10.06 30.02 -9.23
CA ASP A 142 10.14 31.38 -8.67
C ASP A 142 9.08 31.62 -7.61
N LYS A 143 7.83 31.28 -7.93
CA LYS A 143 6.70 31.40 -7.01
C LYS A 143 6.86 30.47 -5.80
N THR A 144 7.28 29.23 -6.02
CA THR A 144 7.52 28.27 -4.95
C THR A 144 8.63 28.76 -4.01
N SER A 145 9.73 29.28 -4.55
CA SER A 145 10.83 29.88 -3.79
C SER A 145 10.36 31.06 -2.92
N GLN A 146 9.56 31.97 -3.48
CA GLN A 146 9.02 33.11 -2.73
C GLN A 146 8.11 32.67 -1.59
N ILE A 147 7.30 31.60 -1.78
CA ILE A 147 6.42 31.07 -0.74
C ILE A 147 7.26 30.47 0.39
N ILE A 148 8.27 29.64 0.06
CA ILE A 148 9.17 29.02 1.05
C ILE A 148 9.85 30.10 1.90
N LYS A 149 10.42 31.14 1.27
CA LYS A 149 11.15 32.23 1.95
C LYS A 149 10.27 33.11 2.84
N LYS A 150 8.94 33.09 2.66
CA LYS A 150 7.97 33.83 3.50
C LYS A 150 7.47 33.04 4.71
N CYS A 151 7.82 31.77 4.82
CA CYS A 151 7.35 30.87 5.87
C CYS A 151 8.42 30.69 6.96
N ASP A 152 8.63 31.71 7.80
CA ASP A 152 9.71 31.77 8.79
C ASP A 152 9.57 30.74 9.94
N PHE A 153 8.38 30.14 10.12
CA PHE A 153 8.10 29.15 11.14
C PHE A 153 8.04 27.72 10.58
N ILE A 154 8.45 27.52 9.32
CA ILE A 154 8.48 26.20 8.68
C ILE A 154 9.90 25.84 8.26
N ASN A 155 10.44 24.77 8.85
CA ASN A 155 11.65 24.12 8.36
C ASN A 155 11.27 23.15 7.22
N PHE A 156 11.59 23.55 5.99
CA PHE A 156 11.37 22.68 4.81
C PHE A 156 12.49 21.65 4.69
N GLU A 157 12.45 20.60 5.53
CA GLU A 157 13.47 19.55 5.59
C GLU A 157 13.58 18.76 4.28
N GLY A 158 12.50 18.63 3.54
CA GLY A 158 12.49 17.77 2.36
C GLY A 158 11.66 18.27 1.18
N ILE A 159 11.97 17.69 0.03
CA ILE A 159 11.23 17.88 -1.22
C ILE A 159 10.90 16.53 -1.85
N PHE A 160 9.68 16.37 -2.40
CA PHE A 160 9.30 15.12 -3.00
C PHE A 160 8.31 15.23 -4.16
N SER A 161 8.35 14.21 -5.02
CA SER A 161 7.34 13.95 -6.03
C SER A 161 6.85 12.49 -5.96
N HIS A 162 6.11 12.03 -6.96
CA HIS A 162 5.59 10.66 -7.00
C HIS A 162 5.45 10.15 -8.42
N PHE A 163 6.03 9.01 -8.73
CA PHE A 163 5.85 8.36 -10.02
C PHE A 163 4.40 7.92 -10.21
N SER A 164 3.80 8.34 -11.31
CA SER A 164 2.42 7.97 -11.66
C SER A 164 2.31 6.58 -12.30
N ASN A 165 3.40 6.09 -12.91
CA ASN A 165 3.37 4.86 -13.71
C ASN A 165 4.64 4.00 -13.56
N SER A 166 5.20 3.88 -12.37
CA SER A 166 6.39 3.05 -12.13
C SER A 166 6.19 1.54 -12.38
N LEU A 167 4.93 1.10 -12.49
CA LEU A 167 4.56 -0.29 -12.79
C LEU A 167 4.65 -0.66 -14.27
N ALA A 168 4.56 0.32 -15.17
CA ALA A 168 4.58 0.07 -16.62
C ALA A 168 5.91 -0.52 -17.08
N SER A 169 5.89 -1.34 -18.12
CA SER A 169 7.12 -1.82 -18.79
C SER A 169 7.92 -0.68 -19.39
N ASP A 170 7.24 0.29 -20.01
CA ASP A 170 7.83 1.51 -20.55
C ASP A 170 8.18 2.50 -19.43
N SER A 171 9.45 2.90 -19.39
CA SER A 171 9.99 3.83 -18.39
C SER A 171 9.99 5.30 -18.84
N SER A 172 9.63 5.59 -20.08
CA SER A 172 9.76 6.93 -20.69
C SER A 172 9.09 8.03 -19.85
N TRP A 173 7.88 7.76 -19.33
CA TRP A 173 7.18 8.72 -18.50
C TRP A 173 7.81 8.89 -17.12
N SER A 174 8.31 7.81 -16.51
CA SER A 174 9.01 7.90 -15.22
C SER A 174 10.32 8.68 -15.35
N ASN A 175 11.07 8.48 -16.46
CA ASN A 175 12.26 9.26 -16.75
C ASN A 175 11.91 10.76 -16.84
N LYS A 176 10.88 11.10 -17.62
CA LYS A 176 10.41 12.49 -17.75
C LYS A 176 9.98 13.11 -16.41
N GLN A 177 9.30 12.34 -15.54
CA GLN A 177 8.95 12.81 -14.19
C GLN A 177 10.19 13.05 -13.34
N PHE A 178 11.21 12.19 -13.45
CA PHE A 178 12.47 12.34 -12.73
C PHE A 178 13.27 13.56 -13.21
N GLU A 179 13.36 13.77 -14.52
CA GLU A 179 13.99 14.96 -15.11
C GLU A 179 13.34 16.26 -14.60
N ARG A 180 12.00 16.34 -14.66
CA ARG A 180 11.24 17.49 -14.13
C ARG A 180 11.47 17.73 -12.64
N PHE A 181 11.60 16.64 -11.88
CA PHE A 181 11.85 16.74 -10.44
C PHE A 181 13.24 17.26 -10.14
N ASN A 182 14.27 16.76 -10.83
CA ASN A 182 15.64 17.23 -10.70
C ASN A 182 15.80 18.69 -11.14
N GLU A 183 15.13 19.09 -12.21
CA GLU A 183 15.09 20.48 -12.67
C GLU A 183 14.47 21.40 -11.60
N ALA A 184 13.35 21.00 -10.99
CA ALA A 184 12.73 21.76 -9.91
C ALA A 184 13.66 21.87 -8.68
N ILE A 185 14.33 20.79 -8.29
CA ILE A 185 15.31 20.80 -7.19
C ILE A 185 16.44 21.80 -7.51
N LYS A 186 17.08 21.65 -8.68
CA LYS A 186 18.18 22.52 -9.09
C LYS A 186 17.78 24.01 -9.08
N ASN A 187 16.64 24.33 -9.67
CA ASN A 187 16.15 25.71 -9.73
C ASN A 187 15.86 26.30 -8.33
N LEU A 188 15.43 25.49 -7.36
CA LEU A 188 15.20 25.94 -5.98
C LEU A 188 16.54 26.08 -5.22
N GLU A 189 17.49 25.19 -5.45
CA GLU A 189 18.85 25.26 -4.88
C GLU A 189 19.62 26.48 -5.38
N GLU A 190 19.51 26.82 -6.66
CA GLU A 190 20.08 28.06 -7.24
C GLU A 190 19.50 29.33 -6.60
N LYS A 191 18.32 29.24 -5.98
CA LYS A 191 17.69 30.31 -5.21
C LYS A 191 18.03 30.27 -3.71
N GLY A 192 18.99 29.42 -3.30
CA GLY A 192 19.45 29.28 -1.93
C GLY A 192 18.50 28.48 -1.02
N ILE A 193 17.69 27.58 -1.59
CA ILE A 193 16.82 26.68 -0.83
C ILE A 193 17.38 25.27 -0.91
N GLU A 194 17.90 24.76 0.19
CA GLU A 194 18.45 23.42 0.28
C GLU A 194 17.49 22.48 0.98
N PHE A 195 17.45 21.22 0.52
CA PHE A 195 16.64 20.16 1.10
C PHE A 195 17.51 19.00 1.58
N LYS A 196 17.38 18.66 2.85
CA LYS A 196 18.07 17.52 3.43
C LYS A 196 17.62 16.19 2.82
N LEU A 197 16.31 16.06 2.53
CA LEU A 197 15.72 14.85 1.98
C LEU A 197 15.07 15.13 0.62
N LYS A 198 15.45 14.34 -0.37
CA LYS A 198 14.93 14.41 -1.75
C LYS A 198 14.42 13.03 -2.12
N HIS A 199 13.10 12.89 -2.37
CA HIS A 199 12.53 11.58 -2.62
C HIS A 199 11.40 11.57 -3.65
N ILE A 200 11.47 10.63 -4.60
CA ILE A 200 10.45 10.42 -5.63
C ILE A 200 9.98 8.96 -5.67
N CYS A 201 10.88 8.00 -5.43
CA CYS A 201 10.60 6.58 -5.53
C CYS A 201 9.54 6.11 -4.55
N ASN A 202 8.52 5.41 -5.06
CA ASN A 202 7.67 4.47 -4.33
C ASN A 202 8.29 3.07 -4.39
N SER A 203 7.70 2.06 -3.76
CA SER A 203 8.23 0.69 -3.75
C SER A 203 8.59 0.16 -5.13
N SER A 204 7.73 0.37 -6.14
CA SER A 204 7.97 -0.12 -7.50
C SER A 204 9.09 0.65 -8.21
N GLY A 205 9.09 1.98 -8.07
CA GLY A 205 10.16 2.82 -8.62
C GLY A 205 11.50 2.51 -7.98
N PHE A 206 11.53 2.25 -6.69
CA PHE A 206 12.72 1.89 -5.94
C PHE A 206 13.39 0.61 -6.49
N PHE A 207 12.62 -0.47 -6.70
CA PHE A 207 13.19 -1.70 -7.26
C PHE A 207 13.52 -1.63 -8.75
N LYS A 208 12.84 -0.74 -9.49
CA LYS A 208 12.98 -0.67 -10.94
C LYS A 208 14.03 0.34 -11.40
N TYR A 209 14.22 1.44 -10.67
CA TYR A 209 15.03 2.58 -11.08
C TYR A 209 16.12 2.92 -10.06
N PRO A 210 17.20 2.12 -9.94
CA PRO A 210 18.25 2.37 -8.96
C PRO A 210 18.92 3.74 -9.12
N ASN A 211 19.02 4.24 -10.34
CA ASN A 211 19.60 5.57 -10.62
C ASN A 211 18.68 6.76 -10.27
N MET A 212 17.47 6.50 -9.76
CA MET A 212 16.50 7.53 -9.38
C MET A 212 16.22 7.56 -7.87
N HIS A 213 17.04 6.88 -7.07
CA HIS A 213 16.80 6.77 -5.62
C HIS A 213 16.95 8.11 -4.89
N LEU A 214 17.81 9.02 -5.38
CA LEU A 214 18.23 10.22 -4.63
C LEU A 214 18.78 9.81 -3.25
N ASN A 215 18.40 10.50 -2.16
CA ASN A 215 18.86 10.14 -0.81
C ASN A 215 17.75 9.62 0.11
N ALA A 216 16.51 9.45 -0.41
CA ALA A 216 15.43 8.81 0.32
C ALA A 216 14.40 8.15 -0.60
N ALA A 217 13.69 7.12 -0.10
CA ALA A 217 12.55 6.50 -0.79
C ALA A 217 11.40 6.22 0.16
N ARG A 218 10.18 6.22 -0.41
CA ARG A 218 8.95 5.89 0.33
C ARG A 218 8.52 4.47 0.00
N ILE A 219 8.78 3.58 0.95
CA ILE A 219 8.55 2.14 0.80
C ILE A 219 7.30 1.74 1.58
N GLY A 220 6.36 1.08 0.92
CA GLY A 220 5.10 0.59 1.52
C GLY A 220 4.80 -0.84 1.12
N SER A 221 4.23 -1.06 -0.07
CA SER A 221 3.82 -2.39 -0.54
C SER A 221 4.96 -3.42 -0.61
N ALA A 222 6.22 -2.99 -0.67
CA ALA A 222 7.36 -3.90 -0.66
C ALA A 222 7.50 -4.68 0.65
N PHE A 223 7.12 -4.11 1.79
CA PHE A 223 7.14 -4.85 3.06
C PHE A 223 6.23 -6.06 3.02
N SER A 224 5.06 -5.95 2.38
CA SER A 224 4.12 -7.07 2.22
C SER A 224 4.48 -8.08 1.12
N GLY A 225 5.58 -7.85 0.40
CA GLY A 225 6.00 -8.70 -0.73
C GLY A 225 5.32 -8.37 -2.05
N TYR A 226 4.63 -7.23 -2.14
CA TYR A 226 3.91 -6.78 -3.34
C TYR A 226 4.56 -5.55 -4.01
N ALA A 227 5.87 -5.55 -4.19
CA ALA A 227 6.49 -4.61 -5.11
C ALA A 227 6.53 -5.21 -6.51
N SER A 228 6.39 -4.35 -7.52
CA SER A 228 6.31 -4.80 -8.90
C SER A 228 7.65 -5.23 -9.44
N GLY A 229 7.61 -6.35 -10.12
CA GLY A 229 8.67 -6.94 -10.92
C GLY A 229 9.19 -8.25 -10.33
N PRO A 230 9.42 -9.24 -11.19
CA PRO A 230 10.02 -10.52 -10.78
C PRO A 230 11.44 -10.38 -10.20
N GLN A 231 12.07 -9.22 -10.40
CA GLN A 231 13.42 -8.91 -9.91
C GLN A 231 13.45 -8.39 -8.47
N SER A 232 12.31 -8.16 -7.81
CA SER A 232 12.30 -7.70 -6.41
C SER A 232 12.80 -8.76 -5.44
N GLY A 233 12.59 -10.05 -5.76
CA GLY A 233 12.95 -11.18 -4.90
C GLY A 233 12.23 -11.18 -3.56
N LEU A 234 11.16 -10.39 -3.41
CA LEU A 234 10.42 -10.24 -2.16
C LEU A 234 9.52 -11.45 -1.89
N LYS A 235 9.34 -11.76 -0.62
CA LYS A 235 8.47 -12.82 -0.15
C LYS A 235 7.12 -12.27 0.31
N LYS A 236 6.03 -12.96 -0.02
CA LYS A 236 4.72 -12.68 0.57
C LYS A 236 4.77 -12.95 2.06
N VAL A 237 4.17 -12.06 2.85
CA VAL A 237 4.25 -12.10 4.32
C VAL A 237 2.96 -12.56 4.97
N SER A 238 1.85 -12.65 4.23
CA SER A 238 0.53 -12.86 4.84
C SER A 238 -0.18 -14.09 4.32
N LYS A 239 -0.82 -14.82 5.23
CA LYS A 239 -1.79 -15.89 4.95
C LYS A 239 -3.06 -15.64 5.75
N PHE A 240 -4.21 -15.92 5.16
CA PHE A 240 -5.47 -15.96 5.87
C PHE A 240 -5.64 -17.31 6.53
N HIS A 241 -5.99 -17.31 7.81
CA HIS A 241 -6.27 -18.49 8.60
C HIS A 241 -7.76 -18.58 8.93
N THR A 242 -8.34 -19.74 8.75
CA THR A 242 -9.70 -20.09 9.15
C THR A 242 -9.79 -21.58 9.45
N LYS A 243 -10.96 -22.06 9.87
CA LYS A 243 -11.22 -23.49 10.10
C LYS A 243 -12.39 -23.98 9.26
N ILE A 244 -12.35 -25.25 8.88
CA ILE A 244 -13.51 -25.89 8.24
C ILE A 244 -14.64 -25.99 9.26
N THR A 245 -15.79 -25.38 8.94
CA THR A 245 -16.98 -25.45 9.82
C THR A 245 -17.84 -26.66 9.55
N ARG A 246 -17.94 -27.09 8.29
CA ARG A 246 -18.79 -28.21 7.90
C ARG A 246 -18.27 -28.90 6.66
N ILE A 247 -18.42 -30.22 6.60
CA ILE A 247 -18.17 -31.05 5.42
C ILE A 247 -19.48 -31.68 5.00
N LYS A 248 -19.76 -31.73 3.68
CA LYS A 248 -20.94 -32.38 3.10
C LYS A 248 -20.56 -33.16 1.84
N GLU A 249 -21.30 -34.19 1.55
CA GLU A 249 -21.30 -34.86 0.26
C GLU A 249 -22.52 -34.39 -0.54
N LEU A 250 -22.30 -34.01 -1.78
CA LEU A 250 -23.34 -33.57 -2.70
C LEU A 250 -23.38 -34.50 -3.92
N ASN A 251 -24.58 -34.71 -4.44
CA ASN A 251 -24.83 -35.57 -5.58
C ASN A 251 -24.91 -34.75 -6.87
N LYS A 252 -24.74 -35.42 -8.00
CA LYS A 252 -25.01 -34.82 -9.31
C LYS A 252 -26.40 -34.20 -9.36
N GLY A 253 -26.48 -32.94 -9.75
CA GLY A 253 -27.71 -32.16 -9.84
C GLY A 253 -27.97 -31.24 -8.66
N ASP A 254 -27.26 -31.40 -7.52
CA ASP A 254 -27.35 -30.46 -6.39
C ASP A 254 -26.84 -29.10 -6.78
N PHE A 255 -27.32 -28.06 -6.09
CA PHE A 255 -26.93 -26.67 -6.31
C PHE A 255 -26.07 -26.14 -5.16
N ILE A 256 -25.13 -25.25 -5.50
CA ILE A 256 -24.30 -24.53 -4.52
C ILE A 256 -24.42 -23.02 -4.76
N GLY A 257 -24.66 -22.28 -3.65
CA GLY A 257 -24.65 -20.83 -3.62
C GLY A 257 -25.96 -20.17 -4.09
N TYR A 258 -26.02 -18.86 -3.90
CA TYR A 258 -27.17 -18.05 -4.29
C TYR A 258 -27.39 -18.10 -5.81
N GLY A 259 -28.64 -18.06 -6.22
CA GLY A 259 -29.03 -18.10 -7.64
C GLY A 259 -28.66 -19.41 -8.34
N ASN A 260 -28.42 -20.49 -7.58
CA ASN A 260 -27.97 -21.78 -8.13
C ASN A 260 -26.71 -21.62 -9.00
N SER A 261 -25.79 -20.81 -8.53
CA SER A 261 -24.59 -20.35 -9.28
C SER A 261 -23.65 -21.48 -9.69
N TYR A 262 -23.76 -22.65 -9.07
CA TYR A 262 -23.03 -23.86 -9.45
C TYR A 262 -23.92 -25.10 -9.37
N ILE A 263 -23.91 -25.91 -10.43
CA ILE A 263 -24.59 -27.22 -10.47
C ILE A 263 -23.53 -28.31 -10.34
N VAL A 264 -23.70 -29.20 -9.39
CA VAL A 264 -22.82 -30.33 -9.15
C VAL A 264 -22.88 -31.30 -10.32
N LYS A 265 -21.79 -31.51 -11.03
CA LYS A 265 -21.72 -32.34 -12.26
C LYS A 265 -21.53 -33.84 -11.98
N LYS A 266 -20.93 -34.17 -10.83
CA LYS A 266 -20.67 -35.52 -10.31
C LYS A 266 -20.65 -35.47 -8.79
N GLN A 267 -20.76 -36.59 -8.10
CA GLN A 267 -20.61 -36.60 -6.63
C GLN A 267 -19.34 -35.90 -6.20
N VAL A 268 -19.43 -35.01 -5.21
CA VAL A 268 -18.37 -34.18 -4.72
C VAL A 268 -18.42 -34.07 -3.20
N LYS A 269 -17.27 -34.09 -2.55
CA LYS A 269 -17.11 -33.78 -1.12
C LYS A 269 -16.69 -32.32 -0.98
N ILE A 270 -17.47 -31.53 -0.26
CA ILE A 270 -17.26 -30.11 -0.08
C ILE A 270 -16.91 -29.76 1.36
N ALA A 271 -16.16 -28.68 1.56
CA ALA A 271 -15.98 -28.02 2.84
C ALA A 271 -16.51 -26.58 2.78
N ILE A 272 -17.09 -26.12 3.89
CA ILE A 272 -17.55 -24.74 4.08
C ILE A 272 -16.57 -24.05 5.01
N LEU A 273 -16.02 -22.93 4.54
CA LEU A 273 -15.16 -22.03 5.31
C LEU A 273 -15.96 -20.81 5.75
N PRO A 274 -15.94 -20.42 7.05
CA PRO A 274 -16.73 -19.31 7.58
C PRO A 274 -16.02 -17.98 7.30
N THR A 275 -15.81 -17.67 6.03
CA THR A 275 -15.18 -16.43 5.54
C THR A 275 -15.73 -16.11 4.15
N GLY A 276 -15.75 -14.83 3.78
CA GLY A 276 -16.32 -14.44 2.50
C GLY A 276 -15.85 -13.06 2.03
N TYR A 277 -16.61 -12.43 1.12
CA TYR A 277 -16.23 -11.14 0.58
C TYR A 277 -16.29 -10.02 1.65
N PHE A 278 -17.05 -10.19 2.74
CA PHE A 278 -17.06 -9.25 3.85
C PHE A 278 -15.71 -9.22 4.59
N ASP A 279 -15.05 -10.36 4.70
CA ASP A 279 -13.69 -10.46 5.24
C ASP A 279 -12.60 -10.03 4.23
N GLY A 280 -13.00 -9.74 2.99
CA GLY A 280 -12.08 -9.33 1.91
C GLY A 280 -11.66 -10.48 1.00
N ILE A 281 -12.26 -11.67 1.11
CA ILE A 281 -11.92 -12.82 0.28
C ILE A 281 -12.56 -12.69 -1.10
N GLY A 282 -11.77 -12.93 -2.16
CA GLY A 282 -12.24 -12.86 -3.55
C GLY A 282 -12.33 -11.44 -4.12
N ILE A 283 -11.99 -10.41 -3.35
CA ILE A 283 -11.96 -9.03 -3.85
C ILE A 283 -10.77 -8.84 -4.78
N THR A 284 -11.03 -8.26 -5.95
CA THR A 284 -10.02 -7.90 -6.93
C THR A 284 -10.23 -6.45 -7.39
N LEU A 285 -9.12 -5.75 -7.67
CA LEU A 285 -9.20 -4.43 -8.29
C LEU A 285 -9.43 -4.61 -9.80
N GLU A 286 -10.46 -3.96 -10.33
CA GLU A 286 -10.62 -3.85 -11.77
C GLU A 286 -9.53 -2.95 -12.36
N ASP A 287 -8.94 -3.40 -13.46
CA ASP A 287 -7.97 -2.60 -14.23
C ASP A 287 -8.72 -1.58 -15.10
N GLN A 288 -8.82 -0.35 -14.61
CA GLN A 288 -9.48 0.77 -15.31
C GLN A 288 -8.58 1.45 -16.37
N ARG A 289 -7.50 0.82 -16.81
CA ARG A 289 -6.64 1.41 -17.83
C ARG A 289 -7.38 1.54 -19.17
N PHE A 290 -7.53 2.78 -19.64
CA PHE A 290 -8.29 3.16 -20.83
C PHE A 290 -7.62 2.87 -22.20
N LYS A 291 -6.64 1.98 -22.28
CA LYS A 291 -6.04 1.63 -23.57
C LYS A 291 -7.00 0.75 -24.36
N PHE A 292 -7.35 1.18 -25.60
CA PHE A 292 -8.23 0.45 -26.52
C PHE A 292 -7.85 -1.03 -26.66
N LEU A 293 -6.55 -1.33 -26.79
CA LEU A 293 -6.02 -2.70 -26.83
C LEU A 293 -6.27 -3.49 -25.55
N SER A 294 -6.30 -2.84 -24.38
CA SER A 294 -6.63 -3.53 -23.13
C SER A 294 -8.12 -3.85 -23.01
N LYS A 295 -8.98 -2.98 -23.58
CA LYS A 295 -10.42 -3.26 -23.68
C LYS A 295 -10.71 -4.41 -24.64
N LEU A 296 -10.06 -4.43 -25.81
CA LEU A 296 -10.16 -5.56 -26.76
C LEU A 296 -9.67 -6.86 -26.13
N LYS A 297 -8.55 -6.82 -25.40
CA LYS A 297 -8.05 -7.99 -24.66
C LYS A 297 -9.03 -8.45 -23.57
N LYS A 298 -9.69 -7.52 -22.86
CA LYS A 298 -10.73 -7.85 -21.86
C LYS A 298 -11.92 -8.51 -22.54
N VAL A 299 -12.46 -7.94 -23.62
CA VAL A 299 -13.54 -8.53 -24.41
C VAL A 299 -13.18 -9.95 -24.90
N PHE A 300 -11.95 -10.13 -25.41
CA PHE A 300 -11.49 -11.47 -25.86
C PHE A 300 -11.39 -12.46 -24.69
N LEU A 301 -10.91 -12.00 -23.50
CA LEU A 301 -10.86 -12.82 -22.30
C LEU A 301 -12.28 -13.13 -21.77
N ASP A 302 -13.19 -12.17 -21.84
CA ASP A 302 -14.60 -12.36 -21.44
C ASP A 302 -15.30 -13.36 -22.37
N ILE A 303 -15.10 -13.26 -23.70
CA ILE A 303 -15.58 -14.26 -24.67
C ILE A 303 -14.96 -15.63 -24.38
N LYS A 304 -13.64 -15.69 -24.12
CA LYS A 304 -12.97 -16.95 -23.76
C LYS A 304 -13.48 -17.53 -22.45
N SER A 305 -13.93 -16.67 -21.52
CA SER A 305 -14.52 -17.08 -20.25
C SER A 305 -15.88 -17.75 -20.41
N LEU A 306 -16.64 -17.43 -21.47
CA LEU A 306 -17.89 -18.15 -21.81
C LEU A 306 -17.65 -19.62 -22.13
N PHE A 307 -16.45 -19.98 -22.57
CA PHE A 307 -16.05 -21.33 -22.97
C PHE A 307 -15.11 -22.02 -21.96
N LYS A 308 -14.67 -21.33 -20.91
CA LYS A 308 -13.86 -21.87 -19.81
C LYS A 308 -14.51 -21.60 -18.47
N ASP A 309 -14.62 -22.64 -17.64
CA ASP A 309 -14.92 -22.48 -16.21
C ASP A 309 -13.90 -21.49 -15.62
N ASN A 310 -14.35 -20.28 -15.30
CA ASN A 310 -13.58 -19.29 -14.52
C ASN A 310 -13.52 -19.73 -13.05
N ALA A 311 -12.99 -20.93 -12.83
CA ALA A 311 -12.90 -21.48 -11.50
C ALA A 311 -11.92 -20.66 -10.65
N ILE A 312 -12.40 -20.14 -9.54
CA ILE A 312 -11.54 -19.57 -8.49
C ILE A 312 -10.88 -20.74 -7.77
N PHE A 313 -9.59 -20.64 -7.54
CA PHE A 313 -8.83 -21.61 -6.76
C PHE A 313 -8.22 -20.92 -5.56
N LEU A 314 -8.31 -21.55 -4.40
CA LEU A 314 -7.53 -21.20 -3.22
C LEU A 314 -6.35 -22.17 -3.11
N ASN A 315 -5.16 -21.63 -2.83
CA ASN A 315 -3.99 -22.46 -2.52
C ASN A 315 -4.01 -22.75 -1.01
N ILE A 316 -4.60 -23.87 -0.65
CA ILE A 316 -4.81 -24.27 0.73
C ILE A 316 -3.76 -25.32 1.10
N ASN A 317 -2.92 -24.99 2.08
CA ASN A 317 -1.85 -25.90 2.56
C ASN A 317 -1.00 -26.49 1.41
N GLY A 318 -0.77 -25.69 0.36
CA GLY A 318 0.01 -26.09 -0.82
C GLY A 318 -0.80 -26.79 -1.93
N GLN A 319 -2.07 -27.11 -1.71
CA GLN A 319 -2.97 -27.68 -2.71
C GLN A 319 -3.90 -26.64 -3.30
N LYS A 320 -4.07 -26.67 -4.63
CA LYS A 320 -5.07 -25.81 -5.30
C LYS A 320 -6.45 -26.48 -5.22
N LEU A 321 -7.29 -25.96 -4.34
CA LEU A 321 -8.68 -26.41 -4.19
C LEU A 321 -9.63 -25.44 -4.90
N LYS A 322 -10.60 -26.00 -5.63
CA LYS A 322 -11.56 -25.23 -6.41
C LYS A 322 -12.63 -24.66 -5.50
N VAL A 323 -12.92 -23.37 -5.64
CA VAL A 323 -14.12 -22.75 -5.07
C VAL A 323 -15.32 -23.14 -5.94
N LEU A 324 -16.39 -23.61 -5.31
CA LEU A 324 -17.63 -24.00 -5.96
C LEU A 324 -18.72 -22.97 -5.69
N GLY A 325 -19.32 -22.47 -6.75
CA GLY A 325 -20.29 -21.38 -6.67
C GLY A 325 -19.64 -20.02 -6.45
N GLN A 326 -20.44 -19.04 -6.03
CA GLN A 326 -19.98 -17.69 -5.69
C GLN A 326 -19.45 -17.65 -4.26
N ILE A 327 -18.48 -16.79 -4.01
CA ILE A 327 -18.05 -16.46 -2.65
C ILE A 327 -19.21 -15.70 -2.00
N GLY A 328 -19.72 -16.21 -0.90
CA GLY A 328 -20.77 -15.58 -0.10
C GLY A 328 -20.24 -14.44 0.77
N MET A 329 -21.13 -13.79 1.52
CA MET A 329 -20.76 -12.73 2.45
C MET A 329 -19.81 -13.27 3.54
N HIS A 330 -20.14 -14.42 4.12
CA HIS A 330 -19.43 -15.04 5.23
C HIS A 330 -19.16 -16.54 5.01
N ASP A 331 -19.25 -17.01 3.78
CA ASP A 331 -19.00 -18.43 3.46
C ASP A 331 -18.33 -18.60 2.10
N VAL A 332 -17.42 -19.54 2.05
CA VAL A 332 -16.77 -20.03 0.84
C VAL A 332 -16.91 -21.54 0.82
N VAL A 333 -17.40 -22.09 -0.29
CA VAL A 333 -17.50 -23.52 -0.51
C VAL A 333 -16.33 -23.97 -1.38
N ILE A 334 -15.57 -24.97 -0.91
CA ILE A 334 -14.44 -25.55 -1.65
C ILE A 334 -14.64 -27.03 -1.91
N ASP A 335 -14.14 -27.49 -3.07
CA ASP A 335 -14.07 -28.91 -3.41
C ASP A 335 -12.89 -29.56 -2.69
N ILE A 336 -13.17 -30.49 -1.80
CA ILE A 336 -12.17 -31.26 -1.05
C ILE A 336 -12.16 -32.75 -1.44
N THR A 337 -12.76 -33.09 -2.59
CA THR A 337 -12.78 -34.47 -3.08
C THR A 337 -11.35 -35.01 -3.24
N GLY A 338 -11.08 -36.18 -2.66
CA GLY A 338 -9.75 -36.78 -2.70
C GLY A 338 -8.74 -36.21 -1.69
N THR A 339 -9.19 -35.33 -0.77
CA THR A 339 -8.37 -34.86 0.36
C THR A 339 -8.73 -35.60 1.65
N ASN A 340 -7.85 -35.53 2.66
CA ASN A 340 -8.06 -36.06 4.01
C ASN A 340 -8.58 -35.01 4.99
N LEU A 341 -9.05 -33.85 4.49
CA LEU A 341 -9.51 -32.74 5.33
C LEU A 341 -10.77 -33.13 6.11
N LYS A 342 -10.86 -32.63 7.37
CA LYS A 342 -11.91 -32.88 8.33
C LYS A 342 -12.51 -31.57 8.85
N GLU A 343 -13.70 -31.65 9.48
CA GLU A 343 -14.25 -30.52 10.23
C GLU A 343 -13.28 -30.10 11.34
N ASN A 344 -13.16 -28.79 11.56
CA ASN A 344 -12.25 -28.11 12.47
C ASN A 344 -10.76 -28.12 12.06
N ASP A 345 -10.40 -28.67 10.90
CA ASP A 345 -9.04 -28.53 10.39
C ASP A 345 -8.70 -27.07 10.09
N ASP A 346 -7.46 -26.70 10.41
CA ASP A 346 -6.91 -25.37 10.13
C ASP A 346 -6.58 -25.19 8.65
N ILE A 347 -7.08 -24.11 8.08
CA ILE A 347 -6.93 -23.77 6.65
C ILE A 347 -6.18 -22.48 6.52
N TYR A 348 -5.06 -22.54 5.78
CA TYR A 348 -4.23 -21.38 5.48
C TYR A 348 -4.19 -21.16 3.97
N PHE A 349 -4.42 -19.93 3.51
CA PHE A 349 -4.31 -19.58 2.10
C PHE A 349 -3.79 -18.16 1.86
N ASP A 350 -3.18 -17.95 0.71
CA ASP A 350 -2.62 -16.66 0.31
C ASP A 350 -3.72 -15.63 0.07
N VAL A 351 -3.55 -14.44 0.65
CA VAL A 351 -4.43 -13.29 0.40
C VAL A 351 -3.62 -12.02 0.18
N ARG A 352 -4.25 -11.02 -0.44
CA ARG A 352 -3.72 -9.66 -0.43
C ARG A 352 -4.18 -8.98 0.85
N PRO A 353 -3.28 -8.66 1.78
CA PRO A 353 -3.67 -8.11 3.08
C PRO A 353 -4.41 -6.77 2.96
N THR A 354 -4.15 -6.00 1.90
CA THR A 354 -4.80 -4.70 1.63
C THR A 354 -6.32 -4.78 1.53
N PHE A 355 -6.87 -5.95 1.20
CA PHE A 355 -8.32 -6.14 1.08
C PHE A 355 -8.96 -6.78 2.31
N ILE A 356 -8.15 -7.33 3.22
CA ILE A 356 -8.66 -7.98 4.41
C ILE A 356 -9.23 -6.94 5.38
N ASP A 357 -10.46 -7.18 5.82
CA ASP A 357 -11.18 -6.29 6.72
C ASP A 357 -10.37 -5.99 7.99
N THR A 358 -10.43 -4.77 8.46
CA THR A 358 -9.62 -4.29 9.59
C THR A 358 -10.00 -4.94 10.92
N SER A 359 -11.20 -5.50 11.05
CA SER A 359 -11.67 -6.23 12.23
C SER A 359 -11.01 -7.62 12.38
N ILE A 360 -10.51 -8.20 11.28
CA ILE A 360 -9.76 -9.47 11.32
C ILE A 360 -8.45 -9.24 12.06
N LYS A 361 -8.22 -10.03 13.11
CA LYS A 361 -7.00 -9.94 13.94
C LYS A 361 -5.74 -10.26 13.14
N ARG A 362 -4.71 -9.45 13.30
CA ARG A 362 -3.36 -9.67 12.73
C ARG A 362 -2.49 -10.37 13.78
N ILE A 363 -1.92 -11.51 13.42
CA ILE A 363 -1.03 -12.30 14.28
C ILE A 363 0.36 -12.28 13.63
N TYR A 364 1.33 -11.77 14.35
CA TYR A 364 2.75 -11.70 13.94
C TYR A 364 3.50 -12.90 14.54
N GLU A 365 3.99 -13.80 13.69
CA GLU A 365 4.71 -15.03 14.07
C GLU A 365 5.98 -15.26 13.23
#